data_1f1a37565b7a9836650bd17243b8d1fc
#
_entry.id   1f1a37565b7a9836650bd17243b8d1fc
#
_cell.length_a   1.000
_cell.length_b   1.000
_cell.length_c   1.000
_cell.angle_alpha   90.00
_cell.angle_beta   90.00
_cell.angle_gamma   90.00
#
_symmetry.space_group_name_H-M   'P 1'
#
loop_
_entity.id
_entity.type
_entity.pdbx_description
1 polymer ?
#
loop_
_entity_poly.entity_id
_entity_poly.type
_entity_poly.pdbx_seq_one_letter_code
_entity_poly.pdbx_strand_id
1 'polypeptide(L)'
;MLSTFIIALREGLEACLIVGILVAYIVKTNRQGYLKPLWTGVVTAVIASIALGAFLTMTSVSLSDRGQELFAGVTSFIAVALVTWMVFWMKRTARSLRNELQGKVENAVSGGPLALAGVAFIAVIREGLETSLFVYTNFQTVADVTSSAVGLTLGFAVSITLGYLIYKSAIRLNLAKFFTYSGVALIIVAAGVFSYGIHEFQELGYLPGPDAFAWDVTSLIAKDSILGASLSGTIGFDTTTSWLQLGVYVLYLGSVLVPYLSKPRAKTAVNA
;
A
#
# COMPACT_ATOMS: atom_id res chain seq x y z
N MET A 1 4.22 13.65 2.19
CA MET A 1 2.79 13.96 2.35
C MET A 1 1.90 13.26 1.31
N LEU A 2 2.04 13.52 -0.01
CA LEU A 2 1.10 12.98 -1.01
C LEU A 2 1.15 11.46 -1.13
N SER A 3 2.33 10.85 -1.14
CA SER A 3 2.48 9.38 -1.17
C SER A 3 1.80 8.69 0.01
N THR A 4 2.08 9.15 1.23
CA THR A 4 1.46 8.61 2.45
C THR A 4 -0.06 8.82 2.47
N PHE A 5 -0.53 9.96 1.94
CA PHE A 5 -1.96 10.20 1.74
C PHE A 5 -2.58 9.19 0.77
N ILE A 6 -1.96 8.96 -0.41
CA ILE A 6 -2.47 8.02 -1.43
C ILE A 6 -2.48 6.59 -0.88
N ILE A 7 -1.41 6.18 -0.19
CA ILE A 7 -1.32 4.87 0.47
C ILE A 7 -2.46 4.71 1.48
N ALA A 8 -2.58 5.63 2.45
CA ALA A 8 -3.59 5.56 3.49
C ALA A 8 -5.03 5.67 2.95
N LEU A 9 -5.25 6.50 1.93
CA LEU A 9 -6.54 6.63 1.27
C LEU A 9 -6.95 5.31 0.61
N ARG A 10 -6.02 4.66 -0.06
CA ARG A 10 -6.28 3.43 -0.80
C ARG A 10 -6.48 2.25 0.13
N GLU A 11 -5.50 1.96 0.98
CA GLU A 11 -5.56 0.81 1.90
C GLU A 11 -6.69 0.98 2.92
N GLY A 12 -6.86 2.20 3.44
CA GLY A 12 -7.96 2.53 4.33
C GLY A 12 -9.33 2.36 3.67
N LEU A 13 -9.49 2.74 2.39
CA LEU A 13 -10.75 2.53 1.67
C LEU A 13 -10.99 1.04 1.40
N GLU A 14 -9.95 0.25 1.07
CA GLU A 14 -10.06 -1.21 0.92
C GLU A 14 -10.53 -1.86 2.23
N ALA A 15 -9.88 -1.55 3.34
CA ALA A 15 -10.30 -2.03 4.66
C ALA A 15 -11.75 -1.62 5.01
N CYS A 16 -12.11 -0.35 4.76
CA CYS A 16 -13.48 0.13 5.00
C CYS A 16 -14.52 -0.56 4.11
N LEU A 17 -14.20 -0.86 2.85
CA LEU A 17 -15.07 -1.61 1.95
C LEU A 17 -15.24 -3.05 2.42
N ILE A 18 -14.16 -3.71 2.82
CA ILE A 18 -14.20 -5.07 3.38
C ILE A 18 -15.12 -5.10 4.60
N VAL A 19 -14.84 -4.25 5.60
CA VAL A 19 -15.63 -4.18 6.83
C VAL A 19 -17.09 -3.80 6.54
N GLY A 20 -17.31 -2.83 5.66
CA GLY A 20 -18.64 -2.40 5.25
C GLY A 20 -19.46 -3.51 4.59
N ILE A 21 -18.86 -4.34 3.72
CA ILE A 21 -19.51 -5.50 3.10
C ILE A 21 -19.86 -6.56 4.16
N LEU A 22 -18.93 -6.86 5.08
CA LEU A 22 -19.15 -7.83 6.16
C LEU A 22 -20.28 -7.39 7.09
N VAL A 23 -20.26 -6.12 7.54
CA VAL A 23 -21.30 -5.54 8.40
C VAL A 23 -22.65 -5.53 7.68
N ALA A 24 -22.69 -5.04 6.43
CA ALA A 24 -23.93 -4.99 5.66
C ALA A 24 -24.55 -6.38 5.46
N TYR A 25 -23.75 -7.41 5.23
CA TYR A 25 -24.22 -8.79 5.11
C TYR A 25 -24.85 -9.30 6.41
N ILE A 26 -24.18 -9.11 7.55
CA ILE A 26 -24.66 -9.52 8.87
C ILE A 26 -25.97 -8.81 9.22
N VAL A 27 -26.06 -7.52 8.98
CA VAL A 27 -27.28 -6.73 9.25
C VAL A 27 -28.41 -7.18 8.33
N LYS A 28 -28.15 -7.37 7.03
CA LYS A 28 -29.16 -7.81 6.05
C LYS A 28 -29.71 -9.21 6.34
N THR A 29 -28.89 -10.10 6.91
CA THR A 29 -29.29 -11.48 7.26
C THR A 29 -29.90 -11.58 8.67
N ASN A 30 -30.18 -10.45 9.35
CA ASN A 30 -30.73 -10.40 10.71
C ASN A 30 -29.86 -11.12 11.77
N ARG A 31 -28.57 -11.19 11.58
CA ARG A 31 -27.62 -11.88 12.47
C ARG A 31 -26.80 -10.92 13.32
N GLN A 32 -27.43 -9.88 13.87
CA GLN A 32 -26.76 -8.79 14.58
C GLN A 32 -25.89 -9.22 15.78
N GLY A 33 -26.18 -10.39 16.39
CA GLY A 33 -25.34 -10.96 17.45
C GLY A 33 -23.88 -11.24 17.03
N TYR A 34 -23.63 -11.36 15.74
CA TYR A 34 -22.30 -11.57 15.16
C TYR A 34 -21.50 -10.29 14.94
N LEU A 35 -22.08 -9.11 15.14
CA LEU A 35 -21.36 -7.83 15.01
C LEU A 35 -20.23 -7.69 16.02
N LYS A 36 -20.42 -8.14 17.28
CA LYS A 36 -19.36 -8.08 18.30
C LYS A 36 -18.15 -8.93 17.91
N PRO A 37 -18.28 -10.23 17.57
CA PRO A 37 -17.16 -11.04 17.06
C PRO A 37 -16.47 -10.44 15.82
N LEU A 38 -17.23 -9.89 14.86
CA LEU A 38 -16.67 -9.21 13.70
C LEU A 38 -15.77 -8.06 14.12
N TRP A 39 -16.27 -7.16 14.96
CA TRP A 39 -15.49 -6.01 15.41
C TRP A 39 -14.29 -6.40 16.27
N THR A 40 -14.36 -7.49 17.06
CA THR A 40 -13.15 -7.99 17.76
C THR A 40 -12.08 -8.41 16.76
N GLY A 41 -12.43 -9.11 15.68
CA GLY A 41 -11.49 -9.48 14.63
C GLY A 41 -10.85 -8.25 13.95
N VAL A 42 -11.67 -7.25 13.60
CA VAL A 42 -11.20 -6.00 12.99
C VAL A 42 -10.24 -5.24 13.92
N VAL A 43 -10.63 -5.02 15.18
CA VAL A 43 -9.80 -4.29 16.16
C VAL A 43 -8.48 -5.02 16.42
N THR A 44 -8.51 -6.34 16.55
CA THR A 44 -7.29 -7.14 16.73
C THR A 44 -6.36 -7.02 15.51
N ALA A 45 -6.92 -7.01 14.29
CA ALA A 45 -6.13 -6.80 13.07
C ALA A 45 -5.47 -5.41 13.04
N VAL A 46 -6.22 -4.35 13.40
CA VAL A 46 -5.67 -2.98 13.47
C VAL A 46 -4.54 -2.89 14.50
N ILE A 47 -4.74 -3.46 15.70
CA ILE A 47 -3.70 -3.47 16.73
C ILE A 47 -2.45 -4.22 16.25
N ALA A 48 -2.62 -5.38 15.63
CA ALA A 48 -1.50 -6.17 15.10
C ALA A 48 -0.75 -5.41 13.98
N SER A 49 -1.47 -4.66 13.13
CA SER A 49 -0.87 -3.82 12.08
C SER A 49 -0.05 -2.68 12.66
N ILE A 50 -0.57 -1.98 13.66
CA ILE A 50 0.16 -0.93 14.37
C ILE A 50 1.40 -1.51 15.08
N ALA A 51 1.26 -2.67 15.71
CA ALA A 51 2.37 -3.36 16.37
C ALA A 51 3.46 -3.74 15.37
N LEU A 52 3.10 -4.18 14.14
CA LEU A 52 4.08 -4.45 13.10
C LEU A 52 4.81 -3.17 12.67
N GLY A 53 4.10 -2.07 12.44
CA GLY A 53 4.73 -0.79 12.09
C GLY A 53 5.69 -0.31 13.16
N ALA A 54 5.29 -0.39 14.44
CA ALA A 54 6.16 -0.08 15.55
C ALA A 54 7.38 -1.02 15.62
N PHE A 55 7.18 -2.32 15.42
CA PHE A 55 8.26 -3.32 15.39
C PHE A 55 9.29 -3.01 14.28
N LEU A 56 8.84 -2.70 13.06
CA LEU A 56 9.74 -2.34 11.95
C LEU A 56 10.58 -1.10 12.30
N THR A 57 9.94 -0.06 12.86
CA THR A 57 10.64 1.17 13.26
C THR A 57 11.63 0.93 14.39
N MET A 58 11.24 0.21 15.45
CA MET A 58 12.11 -0.10 16.58
C MET A 58 13.29 -0.98 16.16
N THR A 59 13.07 -1.94 15.28
CA THR A 59 14.12 -2.80 14.75
C THR A 59 15.12 -1.97 13.96
N SER A 60 14.64 -1.12 13.06
CA SER A 60 15.52 -0.24 12.26
C SER A 60 16.42 0.62 13.17
N VAL A 61 15.85 1.33 14.14
CA VAL A 61 16.60 2.20 15.05
C VAL A 61 17.61 1.45 15.92
N SER A 62 17.37 0.17 16.22
CA SER A 62 18.27 -0.66 17.04
C SER A 62 19.46 -1.24 16.29
N LEU A 63 19.47 -1.17 14.97
CA LEU A 63 20.56 -1.69 14.14
C LEU A 63 21.72 -0.70 14.03
N SER A 64 22.91 -1.21 13.71
CA SER A 64 24.04 -0.39 13.26
C SER A 64 23.73 0.28 11.93
N ASP A 65 24.44 1.36 11.57
CA ASP A 65 24.23 2.10 10.33
C ASP A 65 24.16 1.17 9.11
N ARG A 66 25.14 0.28 8.96
CA ARG A 66 25.15 -0.74 7.90
C ARG A 66 23.98 -1.72 7.99
N GLY A 67 23.49 -2.01 9.20
CA GLY A 67 22.31 -2.83 9.43
C GLY A 67 21.03 -2.12 9.04
N GLN A 68 20.95 -0.81 9.25
CA GLN A 68 19.82 0.02 8.84
C GLN A 68 19.71 0.09 7.32
N GLU A 69 20.82 0.33 6.61
CA GLU A 69 20.87 0.33 5.14
C GLU A 69 20.41 -1.02 4.56
N LEU A 70 20.94 -2.14 5.10
CA LEU A 70 20.51 -3.46 4.65
C LEU A 70 19.01 -3.70 4.92
N PHE A 71 18.54 -3.33 6.09
CA PHE A 71 17.14 -3.50 6.47
C PHE A 71 16.21 -2.62 5.61
N ALA A 72 16.60 -1.37 5.36
CA ALA A 72 15.88 -0.45 4.49
C ALA A 72 15.83 -0.96 3.03
N GLY A 73 16.96 -1.42 2.50
CA GLY A 73 17.04 -1.98 1.16
C GLY A 73 16.17 -3.22 0.98
N VAL A 74 16.26 -4.20 1.90
CA VAL A 74 15.48 -5.44 1.86
C VAL A 74 13.99 -5.16 2.01
N THR A 75 13.59 -4.36 2.98
CA THR A 75 12.17 -4.01 3.20
C THR A 75 11.58 -3.24 2.02
N SER A 76 12.36 -2.40 1.35
CA SER A 76 11.97 -1.71 0.12
C SER A 76 11.66 -2.70 -1.00
N PHE A 77 12.50 -3.72 -1.23
CA PHE A 77 12.24 -4.73 -2.25
C PHE A 77 11.01 -5.58 -1.94
N ILE A 78 10.81 -5.94 -0.68
CA ILE A 78 9.60 -6.65 -0.24
C ILE A 78 8.36 -5.78 -0.50
N ALA A 79 8.40 -4.50 -0.13
CA ALA A 79 7.30 -3.56 -0.34
C ALA A 79 6.95 -3.44 -1.83
N VAL A 80 7.95 -3.26 -2.70
CA VAL A 80 7.76 -3.17 -4.16
C VAL A 80 7.14 -4.45 -4.73
N ALA A 81 7.60 -5.62 -4.30
CA ALA A 81 7.04 -6.90 -4.74
C ALA A 81 5.57 -7.04 -4.31
N LEU A 82 5.24 -6.67 -3.07
CA LEU A 82 3.87 -6.70 -2.56
C LEU A 82 2.96 -5.71 -3.30
N VAL A 83 3.39 -4.44 -3.49
CA VAL A 83 2.64 -3.45 -4.27
C VAL A 83 2.36 -3.97 -5.67
N THR A 84 3.39 -4.47 -6.34
CA THR A 84 3.26 -4.97 -7.71
C THR A 84 2.24 -6.10 -7.79
N TRP A 85 2.35 -7.10 -6.90
CA TRP A 85 1.39 -8.19 -6.85
C TRP A 85 -0.03 -7.70 -6.54
N MET A 86 -0.16 -6.82 -5.55
CA MET A 86 -1.43 -6.29 -5.07
C MET A 86 -2.18 -5.48 -6.12
N VAL A 87 -1.52 -4.57 -6.86
CA VAL A 87 -2.20 -3.75 -7.89
C VAL A 87 -2.76 -4.60 -9.02
N PHE A 88 -2.05 -5.67 -9.44
CA PHE A 88 -2.57 -6.60 -10.43
C PHE A 88 -3.68 -7.49 -9.90
N TRP A 89 -3.56 -7.97 -8.66
CA TRP A 89 -4.58 -8.77 -8.02
C TRP A 89 -5.88 -7.99 -7.87
N MET A 90 -5.78 -6.75 -7.35
CA MET A 90 -6.95 -5.89 -7.13
C MET A 90 -7.65 -5.52 -8.43
N LYS A 91 -6.91 -5.24 -9.50
CA LYS A 91 -7.48 -4.99 -10.84
C LYS A 91 -8.34 -6.16 -11.33
N ARG A 92 -7.98 -7.39 -10.97
CA ARG A 92 -8.74 -8.60 -11.33
C ARG A 92 -9.93 -8.84 -10.41
N THR A 93 -9.75 -8.63 -9.12
CA THR A 93 -10.67 -9.06 -8.06
C THR A 93 -11.70 -7.98 -7.68
N ALA A 94 -11.46 -6.70 -7.99
CA ALA A 94 -12.33 -5.59 -7.58
C ALA A 94 -13.82 -5.78 -7.95
N ARG A 95 -14.13 -6.51 -9.03
CA ARG A 95 -15.51 -6.78 -9.46
C ARG A 95 -16.18 -7.93 -8.70
N SER A 96 -15.42 -8.91 -8.22
CA SER A 96 -15.90 -10.12 -7.53
C SER A 96 -15.77 -10.06 -6.01
N LEU A 97 -15.03 -9.08 -5.49
CA LEU A 97 -14.69 -8.92 -4.08
C LEU A 97 -15.92 -9.05 -3.15
N ARG A 98 -17.03 -8.40 -3.52
CA ARG A 98 -18.27 -8.45 -2.74
C ARG A 98 -18.81 -9.88 -2.60
N ASN A 99 -18.88 -10.63 -3.70
CA ASN A 99 -19.44 -11.98 -3.69
C ASN A 99 -18.52 -12.95 -2.94
N GLU A 100 -17.21 -12.80 -3.11
CA GLU A 100 -16.21 -13.60 -2.40
C GLU A 100 -16.28 -13.39 -0.88
N LEU A 101 -16.35 -12.13 -0.43
CA LEU A 101 -16.45 -11.81 0.98
C LEU A 101 -17.77 -12.31 1.58
N GLN A 102 -18.89 -12.16 0.86
CA GLN A 102 -20.19 -12.67 1.32
C GLN A 102 -20.17 -14.19 1.51
N GLY A 103 -19.58 -14.94 0.57
CA GLY A 103 -19.43 -16.39 0.72
C GLY A 103 -18.56 -16.79 1.91
N LYS A 104 -17.46 -16.07 2.15
CA LYS A 104 -16.60 -16.30 3.33
C LYS A 104 -17.35 -16.07 4.64
N VAL A 105 -18.18 -15.01 4.72
CA VAL A 105 -18.99 -14.73 5.91
C VAL A 105 -20.05 -15.82 6.11
N GLU A 106 -20.75 -16.24 5.08
CA GLU A 106 -21.78 -17.28 5.17
C GLU A 106 -21.21 -18.57 5.73
N ASN A 107 -20.06 -19.02 5.22
CA ASN A 107 -19.35 -20.18 5.72
C ASN A 107 -18.85 -19.97 7.18
N ALA A 108 -18.37 -18.76 7.50
CA ALA A 108 -17.88 -18.46 8.85
C ALA A 108 -18.98 -18.39 9.89
N VAL A 109 -20.17 -17.92 9.53
CA VAL A 109 -21.32 -17.88 10.45
C VAL A 109 -21.76 -19.28 10.85
N SER A 110 -21.68 -20.28 9.96
CA SER A 110 -21.92 -21.67 10.30
C SER A 110 -20.86 -22.26 11.25
N GLY A 111 -19.63 -21.75 11.21
CA GLY A 111 -18.52 -22.08 12.11
C GLY A 111 -18.55 -21.36 13.47
N GLY A 112 -19.51 -20.43 13.68
CA GLY A 112 -19.70 -19.73 14.94
C GLY A 112 -18.96 -18.39 15.06
N PRO A 113 -19.06 -17.72 16.23
CA PRO A 113 -18.53 -16.37 16.44
C PRO A 113 -17.02 -16.23 16.24
N LEU A 114 -16.25 -17.24 16.67
CA LEU A 114 -14.79 -17.24 16.55
C LEU A 114 -14.33 -17.34 15.07
N ALA A 115 -15.01 -18.18 14.28
CA ALA A 115 -14.73 -18.29 12.85
C ALA A 115 -14.98 -16.98 12.12
N LEU A 116 -16.05 -16.27 12.47
CA LEU A 116 -16.32 -14.95 11.90
C LEU A 116 -15.29 -13.90 12.32
N ALA A 117 -14.88 -13.88 13.59
CA ALA A 117 -13.80 -13.01 14.05
C ALA A 117 -12.50 -13.30 13.28
N GLY A 118 -12.18 -14.57 13.05
CA GLY A 118 -11.04 -15.00 12.26
C GLY A 118 -11.11 -14.53 10.80
N VAL A 119 -12.26 -14.64 10.15
CA VAL A 119 -12.45 -14.15 8.77
C VAL A 119 -12.29 -12.62 8.70
N ALA A 120 -12.87 -11.88 9.66
CA ALA A 120 -12.72 -10.45 9.73
C ALA A 120 -11.26 -10.04 9.99
N PHE A 121 -10.59 -10.73 10.91
CA PHE A 121 -9.16 -10.54 11.19
C PHE A 121 -8.31 -10.76 9.93
N ILE A 122 -8.43 -11.92 9.28
CA ILE A 122 -7.63 -12.25 8.09
C ILE A 122 -7.87 -11.27 6.94
N ALA A 123 -9.11 -10.82 6.77
CA ALA A 123 -9.45 -9.88 5.71
C ALA A 123 -8.86 -8.47 5.95
N VAL A 124 -8.83 -8.01 7.21
CA VAL A 124 -8.33 -6.66 7.55
C VAL A 124 -6.82 -6.65 7.81
N ILE A 125 -6.26 -7.71 8.42
CA ILE A 125 -4.83 -7.75 8.74
C ILE A 125 -3.98 -7.66 7.48
N ARG A 126 -4.43 -8.22 6.38
CA ARG A 126 -3.74 -8.13 5.10
C ARG A 126 -3.51 -6.69 4.69
N GLU A 127 -4.57 -5.87 4.66
CA GLU A 127 -4.48 -4.44 4.30
C GLU A 127 -3.63 -3.68 5.33
N GLY A 128 -3.72 -4.08 6.59
CA GLY A 128 -2.92 -3.49 7.65
C GLY A 128 -1.43 -3.82 7.58
N LEU A 129 -1.05 -5.04 7.19
CA LEU A 129 0.35 -5.44 6.97
C LEU A 129 0.95 -4.69 5.77
N GLU A 130 0.19 -4.60 4.66
CA GLU A 130 0.58 -3.84 3.47
C GLU A 130 0.78 -2.37 3.85
N THR A 131 -0.19 -1.76 4.55
CA THR A 131 -0.09 -0.38 5.03
C THR A 131 1.14 -0.15 5.91
N SER A 132 1.38 -1.02 6.88
CA SER A 132 2.50 -0.87 7.83
C SER A 132 3.85 -0.90 7.11
N LEU A 133 4.03 -1.81 6.15
CA LEU A 133 5.25 -1.92 5.38
C LEU A 133 5.43 -0.71 4.44
N PHE A 134 4.38 -0.31 3.74
CA PHE A 134 4.46 0.83 2.79
C PHE A 134 4.67 2.16 3.51
N VAL A 135 4.01 2.34 4.65
CA VAL A 135 4.23 3.52 5.50
C VAL A 135 5.66 3.53 5.99
N TYR A 136 6.16 2.41 6.53
CA TYR A 136 7.54 2.29 7.00
C TYR A 136 8.54 2.65 5.88
N THR A 137 8.46 2.00 4.73
CA THR A 137 9.40 2.25 3.61
C THR A 137 9.28 3.69 3.07
N ASN A 138 8.08 4.24 3.00
CA ASN A 138 7.87 5.62 2.55
C ASN A 138 8.43 6.64 3.55
N PHE A 139 8.37 6.38 4.85
CA PHE A 139 8.99 7.25 5.86
C PHE A 139 10.53 7.24 5.77
N GLN A 140 11.13 6.16 5.32
CA GLN A 140 12.58 6.10 5.08
C GLN A 140 13.01 6.92 3.85
N THR A 141 12.16 7.02 2.84
CA THR A 141 12.47 7.75 1.59
C THR A 141 12.23 9.26 1.68
N VAL A 142 11.48 9.74 2.69
CA VAL A 142 11.04 11.14 2.78
C VAL A 142 11.71 11.84 3.95
N ALA A 143 12.36 12.97 3.70
CA ALA A 143 13.04 13.76 4.72
C ALA A 143 12.11 14.36 5.79
N ASP A 144 10.84 14.67 5.44
CA ASP A 144 9.88 15.30 6.35
C ASP A 144 8.85 14.30 6.90
N VAL A 145 9.15 13.78 8.08
CA VAL A 145 8.30 12.86 8.84
C VAL A 145 6.95 13.50 9.20
N THR A 146 6.93 14.79 9.52
CA THR A 146 5.71 15.50 9.92
C THR A 146 4.71 15.58 8.79
N SER A 147 5.14 16.00 7.59
CA SER A 147 4.29 16.02 6.39
C SER A 147 3.78 14.62 6.04
N SER A 148 4.60 13.60 6.23
CA SER A 148 4.21 12.21 5.99
C SER A 148 3.14 11.74 6.96
N ALA A 149 3.26 12.06 8.24
CA ALA A 149 2.28 11.75 9.28
C ALA A 149 0.94 12.48 9.03
N VAL A 150 0.98 13.76 8.62
CA VAL A 150 -0.22 14.51 8.23
C VAL A 150 -0.90 13.87 7.02
N GLY A 151 -0.13 13.51 5.98
CA GLY A 151 -0.66 12.80 4.81
C GLY A 151 -1.35 11.49 5.17
N LEU A 152 -0.71 10.69 6.03
CA LEU A 152 -1.27 9.43 6.53
C LEU A 152 -2.60 9.63 7.27
N THR A 153 -2.63 10.59 8.19
CA THR A 153 -3.83 10.90 8.99
C THR A 153 -4.98 11.39 8.12
N LEU A 154 -4.71 12.31 7.19
CA LEU A 154 -5.71 12.81 6.25
C LEU A 154 -6.20 11.69 5.31
N GLY A 155 -5.31 10.84 4.82
CA GLY A 155 -5.67 9.71 3.97
C GLY A 155 -6.63 8.74 4.67
N PHE A 156 -6.36 8.37 5.92
CA PHE A 156 -7.28 7.54 6.72
C PHE A 156 -8.60 8.27 7.03
N ALA A 157 -8.56 9.53 7.40
CA ALA A 157 -9.79 10.29 7.67
C ALA A 157 -10.72 10.34 6.44
N VAL A 158 -10.16 10.60 5.27
CA VAL A 158 -10.90 10.61 4.00
C VAL A 158 -11.41 9.20 3.65
N SER A 159 -10.59 8.16 3.80
CA SER A 159 -10.99 6.78 3.49
C SER A 159 -12.12 6.29 4.38
N ILE A 160 -12.08 6.58 5.68
CA ILE A 160 -13.14 6.24 6.63
C ILE A 160 -14.44 6.98 6.28
N THR A 161 -14.34 8.27 5.95
CA THR A 161 -15.49 9.08 5.55
C THR A 161 -16.11 8.53 4.26
N LEU A 162 -15.31 8.25 3.24
CA LEU A 162 -15.79 7.67 1.99
C LEU A 162 -16.40 6.28 2.20
N GLY A 163 -15.73 5.43 2.98
CA GLY A 163 -16.24 4.09 3.31
C GLY A 163 -17.60 4.14 4.01
N TYR A 164 -17.77 5.05 4.96
CA TYR A 164 -19.05 5.28 5.63
C TYR A 164 -20.14 5.78 4.67
N LEU A 165 -19.81 6.73 3.79
CA LEU A 165 -20.75 7.25 2.80
C LEU A 165 -21.16 6.18 1.77
N ILE A 166 -20.24 5.32 1.37
CA ILE A 166 -20.53 4.17 0.49
C ILE A 166 -21.42 3.17 1.22
N TYR A 167 -21.12 2.84 2.47
CA TYR A 167 -21.95 1.95 3.30
C TYR A 167 -23.38 2.47 3.44
N LYS A 168 -23.56 3.77 3.65
CA LYS A 168 -24.86 4.46 3.71
C LYS A 168 -25.53 4.59 2.33
N SER A 169 -24.90 4.15 1.26
CA SER A 169 -25.35 4.33 -0.15
C SER A 169 -25.55 5.81 -0.54
N ALA A 170 -24.91 6.73 0.18
CA ALA A 170 -24.95 8.17 -0.12
C ALA A 170 -24.12 8.53 -1.35
N ILE A 171 -23.08 7.75 -1.65
CA ILE A 171 -22.18 7.93 -2.79
C ILE A 171 -22.04 6.59 -3.53
N ARG A 172 -22.05 6.65 -4.88
CA ARG A 172 -21.73 5.54 -5.76
C ARG A 172 -20.36 5.76 -6.39
N LEU A 173 -19.31 5.27 -5.74
CA LEU A 173 -17.97 5.28 -6.30
C LEU A 173 -17.78 4.16 -7.32
N ASN A 174 -17.21 4.51 -8.48
CA ASN A 174 -16.74 3.50 -9.42
C ASN A 174 -15.41 2.92 -8.93
N LEU A 175 -15.49 1.88 -8.10
CA LEU A 175 -14.33 1.24 -7.48
C LEU A 175 -13.28 0.81 -8.51
N ALA A 176 -13.70 0.31 -9.68
CA ALA A 176 -12.77 -0.11 -10.72
C ALA A 176 -11.93 1.07 -11.25
N LYS A 177 -12.54 2.24 -11.44
CA LYS A 177 -11.80 3.46 -11.82
C LYS A 177 -10.90 3.95 -10.69
N PHE A 178 -11.43 3.99 -9.46
CA PHE A 178 -10.68 4.40 -8.29
C PHE A 178 -9.40 3.56 -8.13
N PHE A 179 -9.52 2.22 -8.13
CA PHE A 179 -8.37 1.34 -8.00
C PHE A 179 -7.42 1.40 -9.20
N THR A 180 -7.92 1.74 -10.39
CA THR A 180 -7.04 1.95 -11.55
C THR A 180 -6.17 3.20 -11.36
N TYR A 181 -6.75 4.33 -10.99
CA TYR A 181 -5.98 5.56 -10.82
C TYR A 181 -5.06 5.52 -9.60
N SER A 182 -5.55 5.05 -8.46
CA SER A 182 -4.71 4.89 -7.27
C SER A 182 -3.62 3.84 -7.47
N GLY A 183 -3.88 2.78 -8.24
CA GLY A 183 -2.86 1.80 -8.60
C GLY A 183 -1.75 2.37 -9.48
N VAL A 184 -2.08 3.25 -10.44
CA VAL A 184 -1.06 3.98 -11.21
C VAL A 184 -0.19 4.83 -10.28
N ALA A 185 -0.81 5.58 -9.38
CA ALA A 185 -0.08 6.40 -8.42
C ALA A 185 0.84 5.55 -7.53
N LEU A 186 0.36 4.40 -7.05
CA LEU A 186 1.17 3.48 -6.24
C LEU A 186 2.32 2.83 -7.03
N ILE A 187 2.14 2.53 -8.31
CA ILE A 187 3.23 2.01 -9.16
C ILE A 187 4.35 3.06 -9.27
N ILE A 188 4.00 4.34 -9.38
CA ILE A 188 4.99 5.43 -9.43
C ILE A 188 5.72 5.54 -8.09
N VAL A 189 5.00 5.52 -6.97
CA VAL A 189 5.60 5.53 -5.62
C VAL A 189 6.50 4.31 -5.42
N ALA A 190 6.06 3.12 -5.84
CA ALA A 190 6.84 1.90 -5.74
C ALA A 190 8.12 1.93 -6.59
N ALA A 191 8.11 2.61 -7.75
CA ALA A 191 9.32 2.83 -8.53
C ALA A 191 10.35 3.66 -7.75
N GLY A 192 9.90 4.68 -7.02
CA GLY A 192 10.75 5.48 -6.13
C GLY A 192 11.31 4.67 -4.97
N VAL A 193 10.48 3.85 -4.32
CA VAL A 193 10.91 2.94 -3.25
C VAL A 193 11.90 1.91 -3.78
N PHE A 194 11.73 1.43 -5.02
CA PHE A 194 12.68 0.51 -5.64
C PHE A 194 14.03 1.17 -5.91
N SER A 195 14.00 2.40 -6.45
CA SER A 195 15.21 3.21 -6.66
C SER A 195 15.95 3.46 -5.34
N TYR A 196 15.21 3.79 -4.26
CA TYR A 196 15.77 3.95 -2.92
C TYR A 196 16.40 2.64 -2.41
N GLY A 197 15.75 1.50 -2.57
CA GLY A 197 16.34 0.20 -2.20
C GLY A 197 17.64 -0.09 -2.95
N ILE A 198 17.76 0.30 -4.22
CA ILE A 198 19.03 0.21 -4.98
C ILE A 198 20.10 1.11 -4.38
N HIS A 199 19.73 2.35 -3.99
CA HIS A 199 20.64 3.28 -3.33
C HIS A 199 21.25 2.67 -2.06
N GLU A 200 20.43 2.11 -1.17
CA GLU A 200 20.89 1.46 0.06
C GLU A 200 21.88 0.32 -0.20
N PHE A 201 21.66 -0.48 -1.24
CA PHE A 201 22.60 -1.53 -1.64
C PHE A 201 23.88 -0.99 -2.31
N GLN A 202 23.83 0.20 -2.91
CA GLN A 202 25.02 0.89 -3.41
C GLN A 202 25.87 1.42 -2.26
N GLU A 203 25.26 2.04 -1.23
CA GLU A 203 25.94 2.50 -0.01
C GLU A 203 26.63 1.34 0.73
N LEU A 204 25.99 0.18 0.77
CA LEU A 204 26.57 -1.05 1.32
C LEU A 204 27.75 -1.62 0.50
N GLY A 205 27.98 -1.11 -0.73
CA GLY A 205 29.00 -1.62 -1.66
C GLY A 205 28.62 -2.95 -2.34
N TYR A 206 27.35 -3.39 -2.24
CA TYR A 206 26.88 -4.60 -2.93
C TYR A 206 26.55 -4.34 -4.40
N LEU A 207 26.19 -3.11 -4.75
CA LEU A 207 25.92 -2.69 -6.12
C LEU A 207 26.92 -1.61 -6.58
N PRO A 208 27.31 -1.61 -7.88
CA PRO A 208 28.27 -0.67 -8.40
C PRO A 208 27.66 0.72 -8.61
N GLY A 209 28.54 1.73 -8.67
CA GLY A 209 28.23 3.08 -9.15
C GLY A 209 27.50 3.99 -8.18
N PRO A 210 27.81 4.00 -6.85
CA PRO A 210 27.21 4.96 -5.94
C PRO A 210 27.51 6.41 -6.36
N ASP A 211 28.73 6.68 -6.87
CA ASP A 211 29.18 8.00 -7.31
C ASP A 211 28.93 8.28 -8.80
N ALA A 212 28.34 7.34 -9.54
CA ALA A 212 28.04 7.50 -10.96
C ALA A 212 26.66 8.17 -11.14
N PHE A 213 26.58 9.47 -10.89
CA PHE A 213 25.33 10.21 -10.93
C PHE A 213 24.79 10.41 -12.35
N ALA A 214 23.52 10.16 -12.56
CA ALA A 214 22.73 10.59 -13.73
C ALA A 214 22.43 12.10 -13.63
N TRP A 215 22.19 12.57 -12.42
CA TRP A 215 22.13 13.99 -12.06
C TRP A 215 22.52 14.19 -10.59
N ASP A 216 23.06 15.37 -10.32
CA ASP A 216 23.22 15.95 -9.00
C ASP A 216 22.67 17.40 -9.07
N VAL A 217 21.52 17.62 -8.47
CA VAL A 217 20.85 18.92 -8.43
C VAL A 217 20.74 19.45 -7.01
N THR A 218 21.57 18.97 -6.09
CA THR A 218 21.60 19.42 -4.70
C THR A 218 21.83 20.92 -4.55
N SER A 219 22.57 21.51 -5.48
CA SER A 219 22.81 22.97 -5.54
C SER A 219 21.58 23.78 -5.94
N LEU A 220 20.60 23.17 -6.63
CA LEU A 220 19.38 23.83 -7.12
C LEU A 220 18.18 23.54 -6.22
N ILE A 221 18.08 22.31 -5.74
CA ILE A 221 16.97 21.82 -4.92
C ILE A 221 17.56 21.14 -3.69
N ALA A 222 17.50 21.80 -2.54
CA ALA A 222 17.89 21.16 -1.30
C ALA A 222 16.93 19.99 -0.98
N LYS A 223 17.48 18.86 -0.50
CA LYS A 223 16.70 17.66 -0.16
C LYS A 223 15.57 17.95 0.84
N ASP A 224 15.82 18.86 1.78
CA ASP A 224 14.89 19.29 2.85
C ASP A 224 13.95 20.42 2.39
N SER A 225 14.09 20.94 1.16
CA SER A 225 13.17 21.96 0.64
C SER A 225 11.77 21.39 0.42
N ILE A 226 10.75 22.26 0.48
CA ILE A 226 9.36 21.86 0.20
C ILE A 226 9.23 21.19 -1.18
N LEU A 227 9.99 21.67 -2.17
CA LEU A 227 10.01 21.08 -3.51
C LEU A 227 10.71 19.72 -3.51
N GLY A 228 11.90 19.60 -2.91
CA GLY A 228 12.63 18.34 -2.81
C GLY A 228 11.81 17.27 -2.08
N ALA A 229 11.28 17.59 -0.91
CA ALA A 229 10.43 16.69 -0.13
C ALA A 229 9.13 16.31 -0.87
N SER A 230 8.53 17.24 -1.62
CA SER A 230 7.32 16.95 -2.40
C SER A 230 7.61 16.04 -3.58
N LEU A 231 8.69 16.24 -4.32
CA LEU A 231 9.09 15.41 -5.46
C LEU A 231 9.53 14.03 -5.00
N SER A 232 10.32 13.95 -3.91
CA SER A 232 10.70 12.69 -3.29
C SER A 232 9.47 11.88 -2.87
N GLY A 233 8.56 12.53 -2.16
CA GLY A 233 7.34 11.89 -1.67
C GLY A 233 6.29 11.55 -2.74
N THR A 234 6.39 12.05 -3.97
CA THR A 234 5.38 11.80 -5.03
C THR A 234 5.87 10.83 -6.10
N ILE A 235 7.04 11.09 -6.64
CA ILE A 235 7.60 10.32 -7.75
C ILE A 235 8.89 9.58 -7.37
N GLY A 236 9.29 9.65 -6.10
CA GLY A 236 10.54 9.05 -5.63
C GLY A 236 11.78 9.75 -6.18
N PHE A 237 11.68 11.05 -6.48
CA PHE A 237 12.82 11.84 -6.98
C PHE A 237 13.84 12.03 -5.86
N ASP A 238 15.10 11.72 -6.13
CA ASP A 238 16.22 12.12 -5.28
C ASP A 238 17.04 13.22 -5.96
N THR A 239 17.61 14.13 -5.17
CA THR A 239 18.47 15.21 -5.65
C THR A 239 19.79 14.70 -6.22
N THR A 240 20.22 13.51 -5.77
CA THR A 240 21.33 12.75 -6.32
C THR A 240 20.84 11.37 -6.76
N THR A 241 20.88 11.06 -8.03
CA THR A 241 20.39 9.78 -8.56
C THR A 241 21.47 9.15 -9.43
N SER A 242 21.86 7.91 -9.13
CA SER A 242 22.79 7.17 -9.94
C SER A 242 22.17 6.65 -11.25
N TRP A 243 22.98 6.35 -12.25
CA TRP A 243 22.51 5.75 -13.50
C TRP A 243 21.80 4.41 -13.27
N LEU A 244 22.25 3.64 -12.29
CA LEU A 244 21.60 2.37 -11.92
C LEU A 244 20.21 2.59 -11.33
N GLN A 245 20.07 3.54 -10.42
CA GLN A 245 18.77 3.92 -9.83
C GLN A 245 17.79 4.38 -10.91
N LEU A 246 18.23 5.28 -11.80
CA LEU A 246 17.40 5.76 -12.91
C LEU A 246 16.99 4.61 -13.84
N GLY A 247 17.94 3.74 -14.21
CA GLY A 247 17.68 2.59 -15.07
C GLY A 247 16.63 1.65 -14.48
N VAL A 248 16.78 1.32 -13.20
CA VAL A 248 15.81 0.45 -12.49
C VAL A 248 14.44 1.12 -12.36
N TYR A 249 14.39 2.41 -12.05
CA TYR A 249 13.15 3.17 -11.97
C TYR A 249 12.37 3.12 -13.30
N VAL A 250 13.02 3.44 -14.42
CA VAL A 250 12.40 3.44 -15.75
C VAL A 250 12.01 2.02 -16.19
N LEU A 251 12.87 1.04 -15.94
CA LEU A 251 12.60 -0.36 -16.26
C LEU A 251 11.38 -0.89 -15.48
N TYR A 252 11.30 -0.57 -14.19
CA TYR A 252 10.16 -0.95 -13.35
C TYR A 252 8.87 -0.30 -13.87
N LEU A 253 8.87 1.01 -14.11
CA LEU A 253 7.70 1.70 -14.66
C LEU A 253 7.27 1.08 -16.00
N GLY A 254 8.19 0.84 -16.92
CA GLY A 254 7.87 0.23 -18.22
C GLY A 254 7.30 -1.18 -18.08
N SER A 255 7.91 -2.01 -17.23
CA SER A 255 7.52 -3.41 -17.06
C SER A 255 6.21 -3.60 -16.28
N VAL A 256 5.86 -2.68 -15.37
CA VAL A 256 4.68 -2.78 -14.51
C VAL A 256 3.53 -1.91 -15.01
N LEU A 257 3.78 -0.64 -15.33
CA LEU A 257 2.74 0.31 -15.70
C LEU A 257 2.12 -0.01 -17.08
N VAL A 258 2.94 -0.43 -18.05
CA VAL A 258 2.45 -0.77 -19.39
C VAL A 258 1.47 -1.95 -19.35
N PRO A 259 1.79 -3.12 -18.74
CA PRO A 259 0.82 -4.21 -18.59
C PRO A 259 -0.36 -3.82 -17.69
N TYR A 260 -0.13 -2.99 -16.67
CA TYR A 260 -1.20 -2.53 -15.79
C TYR A 260 -2.25 -1.70 -16.55
N LEU A 261 -1.84 -0.80 -17.43
CA LEU A 261 -2.75 0.03 -18.23
C LEU A 261 -3.33 -0.71 -19.45
N SER A 262 -2.68 -1.77 -19.91
CA SER A 262 -3.14 -2.56 -21.05
C SER A 262 -4.50 -3.20 -20.75
N LYS A 263 -5.41 -3.14 -21.72
CA LYS A 263 -6.68 -3.86 -21.65
C LYS A 263 -6.41 -5.38 -21.68
N PRO A 264 -7.13 -6.19 -20.90
CA PRO A 264 -7.03 -7.64 -21.03
C PRO A 264 -7.32 -8.02 -22.49
N ARG A 265 -6.37 -8.69 -23.16
CA ARG A 265 -6.65 -9.32 -24.45
C ARG A 265 -7.83 -10.28 -24.26
N ALA A 266 -8.93 -10.04 -24.96
CA ALA A 266 -10.01 -11.00 -25.03
C ALA A 266 -9.37 -12.34 -25.48
N LYS A 267 -9.50 -13.38 -24.66
CA LYS A 267 -9.16 -14.73 -25.11
C LYS A 267 -10.08 -14.99 -26.29
N THR A 268 -9.51 -15.04 -27.49
CA THR A 268 -10.20 -15.54 -28.67
C THR A 268 -10.64 -16.97 -28.32
N ALA A 269 -11.94 -17.19 -28.17
CA ALA A 269 -12.47 -18.52 -28.03
C ALA A 269 -12.07 -19.26 -29.32
N VAL A 270 -11.11 -20.15 -29.19
CA VAL A 270 -10.83 -21.12 -30.25
C VAL A 270 -12.01 -22.08 -30.18
N ASN A 271 -12.96 -21.87 -31.11
CA ASN A 271 -14.00 -22.83 -31.37
C ASN A 271 -13.31 -24.09 -31.92
N ALA A 272 -13.35 -25.14 -31.12
CA ALA A 272 -13.12 -26.52 -31.57
C ALA A 272 -14.46 -27.23 -31.59
#